data_e35117f59ef276781f4ec0a5d7e2561f
#
_entry.id   e35117f59ef276781f4ec0a5d7e2561f
#
_cell.length_a   1.000
_cell.length_b   1.000
_cell.length_c   1.000
_cell.angle_alpha   90.00
_cell.angle_beta   90.00
_cell.angle_gamma   90.00
#
_symmetry.space_group_name_H-M   'P 1'
#
loop_
_entity.id
_entity.type
_entity.pdbx_description
1 polymer ?
#
loop_
_entity_poly.entity_id
_entity_poly.type
_entity_poly.pdbx_seq_one_letter_code
_entity_poly.pdbx_strand_id
1 'polypeptide(L)'
;MLWPHSRRRRFQLYLIGYLASFILWTTGSSSFFPRIYGMADFWWELHLAMLYIMPLFCIKITQEIAAPQWTARIRTTMRVFLCVFAVAAVSEIAGMDGFMNLLFLCYPLLLIGGLVLIHALIRSDWQQYPACRYGAFAIIAVVVFGGIDALHWEYHRLSLMFSTTVFSIYAAIPFIFHVIRAQMMEDAALAQQNEDLARALEITQHEAQRDFLTGAYNRHQLGDGFAKFSALAYERGFKFSFAIFDVDHFKTVNDTRGYLAGDQ
;
A
#
# COMPACT_ATOMS: atom_id res chain seq x y z
N MET A 1 -13.41 -1.40 -1.63
CA MET A 1 -12.62 -2.41 -2.37
C MET A 1 -11.25 -2.48 -1.72
N LEU A 2 -10.93 -3.59 -1.05
CA LEU A 2 -9.65 -3.79 -0.37
C LEU A 2 -8.50 -3.89 -1.38
N TRP A 3 -7.47 -3.10 -1.20
CA TRP A 3 -6.29 -3.19 -2.05
C TRP A 3 -5.53 -4.49 -1.75
N PRO A 4 -5.16 -5.29 -2.76
CA PRO A 4 -4.27 -6.43 -2.55
C PRO A 4 -2.98 -5.97 -1.85
N HIS A 5 -2.49 -6.72 -0.88
CA HIS A 5 -1.30 -6.38 -0.08
C HIS A 5 -0.09 -6.00 -0.96
N SER A 6 0.08 -6.67 -2.10
CA SER A 6 1.13 -6.38 -3.08
C SER A 6 0.98 -5.00 -3.76
N ARG A 7 -0.24 -4.56 -4.03
CA ARG A 7 -0.54 -3.26 -4.64
C ARG A 7 -0.26 -2.12 -3.65
N ARG A 8 -0.67 -2.31 -2.40
CA ARG A 8 -0.41 -1.38 -1.29
C ARG A 8 1.09 -1.15 -1.09
N ARG A 9 1.89 -2.24 -1.01
CA ARG A 9 3.34 -2.16 -0.85
C ARG A 9 3.99 -1.42 -2.03
N ARG A 10 3.59 -1.68 -3.27
CA ARG A 10 4.10 -0.96 -4.44
C ARG A 10 3.78 0.53 -4.38
N PHE A 11 2.54 0.90 -4.05
CA PHE A 11 2.14 2.30 -3.90
C PHE A 11 3.01 3.03 -2.86
N GLN A 12 3.22 2.43 -1.69
CA GLN A 12 4.08 3.00 -0.64
C GLN A 12 5.52 3.20 -1.12
N LEU A 13 6.10 2.22 -1.82
CA LEU A 13 7.44 2.34 -2.38
C LEU A 13 7.55 3.47 -3.41
N TYR A 14 6.55 3.62 -4.28
CA TYR A 14 6.54 4.72 -5.26
C TYR A 14 6.37 6.09 -4.59
N LEU A 15 5.57 6.18 -3.54
CA LEU A 15 5.41 7.41 -2.77
C LEU A 15 6.71 7.81 -2.06
N ILE A 16 7.40 6.85 -1.45
CA ILE A 16 8.72 7.08 -0.83
C ILE A 16 9.73 7.53 -1.90
N GLY A 17 9.77 6.86 -3.05
CA GLY A 17 10.64 7.24 -4.16
C GLY A 17 10.37 8.65 -4.68
N TYR A 18 9.10 9.04 -4.81
CA TYR A 18 8.69 10.39 -5.18
C TYR A 18 9.18 11.43 -4.16
N LEU A 19 8.92 11.20 -2.88
CA LEU A 19 9.34 12.13 -1.81
C LEU A 19 10.87 12.24 -1.72
N ALA A 20 11.59 11.13 -1.82
CA ALA A 20 13.05 11.14 -1.85
C ALA A 20 13.60 11.93 -3.04
N SER A 21 13.06 11.70 -4.25
CA SER A 21 13.44 12.43 -5.46
C SER A 21 13.13 13.94 -5.32
N PHE A 22 12.01 14.28 -4.70
CA PHE A 22 11.64 15.68 -4.46
C PHE A 22 12.59 16.35 -3.47
N ILE A 23 12.98 15.68 -2.38
CA ILE A 23 13.97 16.18 -1.41
C ILE A 23 15.31 16.41 -2.11
N LEU A 24 15.78 15.45 -2.90
CA LEU A 24 17.03 15.58 -3.64
C LEU A 24 16.97 16.72 -4.67
N TRP A 25 15.85 16.88 -5.37
CA TRP A 25 15.62 17.98 -6.30
C TRP A 25 15.68 19.34 -5.62
N THR A 26 14.99 19.53 -4.49
CA THR A 26 15.00 20.79 -3.71
C THR A 26 16.37 21.05 -3.10
N THR A 27 17.08 20.02 -2.66
CA THR A 27 18.44 20.13 -2.14
C THR A 27 19.41 20.61 -3.22
N GLY A 28 19.34 20.01 -4.40
CA GLY A 28 20.19 20.38 -5.53
C GLY A 28 19.92 21.81 -6.07
N SER A 29 18.66 22.26 -6.02
CA SER A 29 18.29 23.62 -6.42
C SER A 29 18.67 24.71 -5.40
N SER A 30 18.96 24.32 -4.16
CA SER A 30 19.32 25.29 -3.12
C SER A 30 20.79 25.70 -3.24
N SER A 31 21.09 26.98 -3.02
CA SER A 31 22.46 27.47 -2.96
C SER A 31 23.17 27.12 -1.62
N PHE A 32 22.47 26.49 -0.69
CA PHE A 32 22.96 26.19 0.66
C PHE A 32 24.01 25.06 0.63
N PHE A 33 23.67 23.92 0.04
CA PHE A 33 24.55 22.75 0.02
C PHE A 33 25.84 22.97 -0.76
N PRO A 34 25.83 23.55 -2.00
CA PRO A 34 27.04 23.92 -2.70
C PRO A 34 27.96 24.85 -1.90
N ARG A 35 27.42 25.76 -1.09
CA ARG A 35 28.23 26.67 -0.26
C ARG A 35 28.91 25.99 0.91
N ILE A 36 28.26 24.97 1.52
CA ILE A 36 28.82 24.26 2.69
C ILE A 36 29.78 23.15 2.27
N TYR A 37 29.39 22.33 1.29
CA TYR A 37 30.11 21.11 0.92
C TYR A 37 30.95 21.27 -0.35
N GLY A 38 30.85 22.39 -1.06
CA GLY A 38 31.43 22.54 -2.39
C GLY A 38 30.69 21.67 -3.44
N MET A 39 31.38 21.26 -4.49
CA MET A 39 30.87 20.38 -5.55
C MET A 39 29.60 20.94 -6.21
N ALA A 40 29.62 22.22 -6.62
CA ALA A 40 28.48 22.91 -7.21
C ALA A 40 27.91 22.17 -8.43
N ASP A 41 28.80 21.64 -9.29
CA ASP A 41 28.41 20.90 -10.49
C ASP A 41 27.68 19.60 -10.13
N PHE A 42 28.13 18.86 -9.11
CA PHE A 42 27.41 17.66 -8.64
C PHE A 42 25.98 17.98 -8.17
N TRP A 43 25.80 19.05 -7.38
CA TRP A 43 24.47 19.43 -6.89
C TRP A 43 23.56 19.87 -8.04
N TRP A 44 24.12 20.52 -9.03
CA TRP A 44 23.42 20.94 -10.23
C TRP A 44 22.95 19.75 -11.07
N GLU A 45 23.85 18.80 -11.37
CA GLU A 45 23.52 17.58 -12.10
C GLU A 45 22.49 16.72 -11.36
N LEU A 46 22.63 16.61 -10.05
CA LEU A 46 21.65 15.91 -9.21
C LEU A 46 20.27 16.54 -9.33
N HIS A 47 20.18 17.88 -9.29
CA HIS A 47 18.93 18.61 -9.48
C HIS A 47 18.30 18.31 -10.84
N LEU A 48 19.06 18.38 -11.91
CA LEU A 48 18.60 18.06 -13.25
C LEU A 48 18.14 16.60 -13.39
N ALA A 49 18.93 15.65 -12.90
CA ALA A 49 18.55 14.23 -12.94
C ALA A 49 17.23 13.96 -12.20
N MET A 50 16.99 14.60 -11.05
CA MET A 50 15.75 14.42 -10.29
C MET A 50 14.53 14.98 -11.03
N LEU A 51 14.67 16.01 -11.87
CA LEU A 51 13.61 16.53 -12.73
C LEU A 51 13.08 15.45 -13.70
N TYR A 52 13.95 14.56 -14.17
CA TYR A 52 13.56 13.43 -15.04
C TYR A 52 13.05 12.22 -14.25
N ILE A 53 13.55 11.97 -13.04
CA ILE A 53 13.22 10.77 -12.23
C ILE A 53 11.88 10.95 -11.51
N MET A 54 11.62 12.11 -10.93
CA MET A 54 10.42 12.37 -10.12
C MET A 54 9.11 12.07 -10.86
N PRO A 55 8.93 12.43 -12.16
CA PRO A 55 7.73 12.12 -12.91
C PRO A 55 7.48 10.62 -13.09
N LEU A 56 8.53 9.80 -13.12
CA LEU A 56 8.39 8.35 -13.22
C LEU A 56 7.66 7.76 -12.01
N PHE A 57 7.96 8.24 -10.81
CA PHE A 57 7.22 7.87 -9.60
C PHE A 57 5.79 8.38 -9.62
N CYS A 58 5.57 9.62 -10.09
CA CYS A 58 4.24 10.21 -10.24
C CYS A 58 3.35 9.36 -11.16
N ILE A 59 3.89 8.91 -12.30
CA ILE A 59 3.21 8.03 -13.24
C ILE A 59 2.89 6.69 -12.59
N LYS A 60 3.82 6.11 -11.81
CA LYS A 60 3.61 4.85 -11.09
C LYS A 60 2.53 4.98 -10.01
N ILE A 61 2.54 6.03 -9.22
CA ILE A 61 1.50 6.33 -8.24
C ILE A 61 0.14 6.41 -8.94
N THR A 62 0.04 7.17 -10.04
CA THR A 62 -1.19 7.29 -10.82
C THR A 62 -1.68 5.95 -11.36
N GLN A 63 -0.77 5.09 -11.82
CA GLN A 63 -1.11 3.73 -12.29
C GLN A 63 -1.75 2.88 -11.19
N GLU A 64 -1.34 3.04 -9.93
CA GLU A 64 -1.90 2.29 -8.81
C GLU A 64 -3.27 2.81 -8.36
N ILE A 65 -3.58 4.10 -8.55
CA ILE A 65 -4.84 4.70 -8.08
C ILE A 65 -5.91 4.82 -9.17
N ALA A 66 -5.52 4.97 -10.44
CA ALA A 66 -6.45 5.16 -11.56
C ALA A 66 -7.24 3.88 -11.89
N ALA A 67 -8.39 4.07 -12.55
CA ALA A 67 -9.20 2.98 -13.05
C ALA A 67 -8.44 2.14 -14.10
N PRO A 68 -8.66 0.79 -14.16
CA PRO A 68 -7.90 -0.11 -15.02
C PRO A 68 -7.91 0.23 -16.52
N GLN A 69 -8.98 0.85 -17.00
CA GLN A 69 -9.12 1.28 -18.39
C GLN A 69 -8.04 2.28 -18.84
N TRP A 70 -7.42 3.00 -17.91
CA TRP A 70 -6.37 3.99 -18.19
C TRP A 70 -4.95 3.40 -18.18
N THR A 71 -4.79 2.16 -17.73
CA THR A 71 -3.48 1.52 -17.54
C THR A 71 -2.62 1.53 -18.81
N ALA A 72 -3.21 1.31 -19.98
CA ALA A 72 -2.47 1.30 -21.26
C ALA A 72 -1.88 2.69 -21.58
N ARG A 73 -2.67 3.75 -21.45
CA ARG A 73 -2.22 5.14 -21.71
C ARG A 73 -1.16 5.59 -20.72
N ILE A 74 -1.36 5.31 -19.42
CA ILE A 74 -0.38 5.61 -18.37
C ILE A 74 0.94 4.87 -18.63
N ARG A 75 0.87 3.61 -19.08
CA ARG A 75 2.06 2.81 -19.43
C ARG A 75 2.79 3.38 -20.65
N THR A 76 2.06 3.88 -21.65
CA THR A 76 2.67 4.54 -22.81
C THR A 76 3.38 5.83 -22.38
N THR A 77 2.74 6.67 -21.56
CA THR A 77 3.37 7.86 -20.98
C THR A 77 4.66 7.49 -20.25
N MET A 78 4.64 6.44 -19.43
CA MET A 78 5.83 5.94 -18.73
C MET A 78 6.96 5.54 -19.67
N ARG A 79 6.65 4.83 -20.78
CA ARG A 79 7.67 4.43 -21.76
C ARG A 79 8.34 5.63 -22.42
N VAL A 80 7.54 6.63 -22.79
CA VAL A 80 8.08 7.87 -23.40
C VAL A 80 9.02 8.58 -22.43
N PHE A 81 8.61 8.76 -21.17
CA PHE A 81 9.47 9.36 -20.15
C PHE A 81 10.76 8.56 -19.93
N LEU A 82 10.68 7.23 -19.87
CA LEU A 82 11.86 6.38 -19.73
C LEU A 82 12.81 6.49 -20.92
N CYS A 83 12.28 6.58 -22.13
CA CYS A 83 13.12 6.78 -23.33
C CYS A 83 13.87 8.11 -23.27
N VAL A 84 13.17 9.21 -22.96
CA VAL A 84 13.80 10.54 -22.85
C VAL A 84 14.83 10.57 -21.72
N PHE A 85 14.51 10.00 -20.57
CA PHE A 85 15.46 9.88 -19.46
C PHE A 85 16.69 9.06 -19.85
N ALA A 86 16.51 7.91 -20.52
CA ALA A 86 17.62 7.07 -20.94
C ALA A 86 18.55 7.79 -21.93
N VAL A 87 17.97 8.53 -22.90
CA VAL A 87 18.77 9.34 -23.84
C VAL A 87 19.53 10.44 -23.11
N ALA A 88 18.87 11.15 -22.17
CA ALA A 88 19.53 12.18 -21.38
C ALA A 88 20.69 11.61 -20.55
N ALA A 89 20.46 10.49 -19.85
CA ALA A 89 21.47 9.85 -19.03
C ALA A 89 22.66 9.32 -19.84
N VAL A 90 22.41 8.72 -21.01
CA VAL A 90 23.49 8.27 -21.91
C VAL A 90 24.31 9.45 -22.44
N SER A 91 23.64 10.54 -22.83
CA SER A 91 24.31 11.76 -23.30
C SER A 91 25.13 12.41 -22.18
N GLU A 92 24.64 12.38 -20.95
CA GLU A 92 25.36 12.87 -19.77
C GLU A 92 26.65 12.07 -19.52
N ILE A 93 26.54 10.74 -19.51
CA ILE A 93 27.71 9.84 -19.36
C ILE A 93 28.74 10.05 -20.49
N ALA A 94 28.26 10.41 -21.68
CA ALA A 94 29.14 10.74 -22.82
C ALA A 94 29.78 12.14 -22.73
N GLY A 95 29.53 12.90 -21.67
CA GLY A 95 30.05 14.26 -21.47
C GLY A 95 29.42 15.31 -22.38
N MET A 96 28.14 15.12 -22.77
CA MET A 96 27.40 16.00 -23.69
C MET A 96 26.37 16.86 -22.98
N ASP A 97 26.44 17.02 -21.65
CA ASP A 97 25.45 17.76 -20.83
C ASP A 97 24.00 17.36 -21.17
N GLY A 98 23.73 16.06 -21.21
CA GLY A 98 22.51 15.50 -21.75
C GLY A 98 21.25 15.94 -21.01
N PHE A 99 21.29 16.05 -19.68
CA PHE A 99 20.17 16.54 -18.89
C PHE A 99 19.81 17.99 -19.22
N MET A 100 20.84 18.84 -19.36
CA MET A 100 20.64 20.26 -19.72
C MET A 100 20.14 20.41 -21.15
N ASN A 101 20.79 19.75 -22.09
CA ASN A 101 20.49 19.89 -23.52
C ASN A 101 19.11 19.34 -23.91
N LEU A 102 18.54 18.40 -23.14
CA LEU A 102 17.23 17.82 -23.40
C LEU A 102 16.10 18.46 -22.56
N LEU A 103 16.35 19.54 -21.81
CA LEU A 103 15.32 20.26 -21.05
C LEU A 103 14.20 20.76 -21.96
N PHE A 104 14.51 21.25 -23.18
CA PHE A 104 13.50 21.72 -24.13
C PHE A 104 12.50 20.62 -24.52
N LEU A 105 12.89 19.34 -24.41
CA LEU A 105 12.02 18.19 -24.66
C LEU A 105 11.34 17.73 -23.36
N CYS A 106 12.02 17.86 -22.23
CA CYS A 106 11.51 17.44 -20.92
C CYS A 106 10.30 18.28 -20.48
N TYR A 107 10.34 19.60 -20.59
CA TYR A 107 9.23 20.46 -20.15
C TYR A 107 7.91 20.23 -20.90
N PRO A 108 7.86 20.20 -22.25
CA PRO A 108 6.63 19.84 -22.96
C PRO A 108 6.14 18.42 -22.61
N LEU A 109 7.06 17.48 -22.39
CA LEU A 109 6.71 16.12 -22.00
C LEU A 109 6.08 16.08 -20.61
N LEU A 110 6.60 16.85 -19.64
CA LEU A 110 6.02 17.00 -18.30
C LEU A 110 4.60 17.57 -18.38
N LEU A 111 4.38 18.59 -19.20
CA LEU A 111 3.07 19.20 -19.40
C LEU A 111 2.08 18.20 -20.04
N ILE A 112 2.44 17.60 -21.17
CA ILE A 112 1.58 16.65 -21.88
C ILE A 112 1.33 15.41 -21.02
N GLY A 113 2.37 14.86 -20.42
CA GLY A 113 2.26 13.72 -19.51
C GLY A 113 1.38 14.03 -18.31
N GLY A 114 1.56 15.18 -17.68
CA GLY A 114 0.72 15.67 -16.58
C GLY A 114 -0.75 15.78 -16.99
N LEU A 115 -1.06 16.35 -18.16
CA LEU A 115 -2.42 16.42 -18.68
C LEU A 115 -3.03 15.04 -18.92
N VAL A 116 -2.27 14.08 -19.43
CA VAL A 116 -2.74 12.69 -19.61
C VAL A 116 -3.07 12.05 -18.25
N LEU A 117 -2.22 12.24 -17.22
CA LEU A 117 -2.47 11.73 -15.88
C LEU A 117 -3.69 12.40 -15.22
N ILE A 118 -3.81 13.71 -15.32
CA ILE A 118 -4.96 14.48 -14.82
C ILE A 118 -6.25 13.99 -15.48
N HIS A 119 -6.23 13.83 -16.81
CA HIS A 119 -7.39 13.32 -17.54
C HIS A 119 -7.78 11.90 -17.09
N ALA A 120 -6.81 11.01 -16.90
CA ALA A 120 -7.05 9.67 -16.41
C ALA A 120 -7.69 9.65 -15.01
N LEU A 121 -7.24 10.53 -14.10
CA LEU A 121 -7.75 10.64 -12.75
C LEU A 121 -9.15 11.27 -12.68
N ILE A 122 -9.40 12.33 -13.47
CA ILE A 122 -10.71 12.99 -13.54
C ILE A 122 -11.78 12.05 -14.14
N ARG A 123 -11.40 11.26 -15.14
CA ARG A 123 -12.31 10.32 -15.82
C ARG A 123 -12.44 8.96 -15.09
N SER A 124 -11.70 8.74 -14.02
CA SER A 124 -11.93 7.61 -13.12
C SER A 124 -13.14 7.91 -12.23
N ASP A 125 -13.98 6.90 -11.98
CA ASP A 125 -15.13 7.05 -11.09
C ASP A 125 -14.65 7.30 -9.65
N TRP A 126 -14.92 8.49 -9.13
CA TRP A 126 -14.45 8.91 -7.80
C TRP A 126 -15.20 8.23 -6.65
N GLN A 127 -16.38 7.65 -6.89
CA GLN A 127 -17.05 6.83 -5.89
C GLN A 127 -16.32 5.49 -5.71
N GLN A 128 -15.90 4.90 -6.83
CA GLN A 128 -15.16 3.65 -6.82
C GLN A 128 -13.66 3.84 -6.53
N TYR A 129 -13.07 4.98 -6.95
CA TYR A 129 -11.65 5.31 -6.82
C TYR A 129 -11.44 6.67 -6.14
N PRO A 130 -11.77 6.82 -4.85
CA PRO A 130 -11.76 8.13 -4.18
C PRO A 130 -10.38 8.81 -4.13
N ALA A 131 -9.29 8.04 -4.16
CA ALA A 131 -7.93 8.56 -4.23
C ALA A 131 -7.65 9.36 -5.51
N CYS A 132 -8.37 9.10 -6.61
CA CYS A 132 -8.20 9.81 -7.89
C CYS A 132 -8.50 11.30 -7.78
N ARG A 133 -9.50 11.69 -6.99
CA ARG A 133 -9.85 13.08 -6.77
C ARG A 133 -8.69 13.88 -6.17
N TYR A 134 -8.12 13.37 -5.09
CA TYR A 134 -7.00 14.04 -4.40
C TYR A 134 -5.71 13.98 -5.22
N GLY A 135 -5.47 12.84 -5.91
CA GLY A 135 -4.34 12.70 -6.82
C GLY A 135 -4.40 13.68 -8.00
N ALA A 136 -5.59 13.93 -8.57
CA ALA A 136 -5.77 14.92 -9.62
C ALA A 136 -5.41 16.34 -9.15
N PHE A 137 -5.87 16.75 -7.96
CA PHE A 137 -5.49 18.04 -7.39
C PHE A 137 -3.98 18.16 -7.15
N ALA A 138 -3.34 17.11 -6.63
CA ALA A 138 -1.91 17.11 -6.40
C ALA A 138 -1.13 17.26 -7.72
N ILE A 139 -1.49 16.54 -8.78
CA ILE A 139 -0.81 16.64 -10.08
C ILE A 139 -1.08 18.01 -10.75
N ILE A 140 -2.31 18.55 -10.66
CA ILE A 140 -2.61 19.90 -11.17
C ILE A 140 -1.68 20.92 -10.50
N ALA A 141 -1.52 20.86 -9.19
CA ALA A 141 -0.63 21.77 -8.46
C ALA A 141 0.84 21.61 -8.92
N VAL A 142 1.33 20.36 -9.09
CA VAL A 142 2.70 20.12 -9.61
C VAL A 142 2.87 20.72 -11.01
N VAL A 143 1.91 20.53 -11.92
CA VAL A 143 1.97 21.07 -13.29
C VAL A 143 1.92 22.60 -13.29
N VAL A 144 1.05 23.22 -12.49
CA VAL A 144 0.91 24.68 -12.44
C VAL A 144 2.16 25.32 -11.83
N PHE A 145 2.57 24.88 -10.64
CA PHE A 145 3.73 25.48 -9.97
C PHE A 145 5.04 25.14 -10.67
N GLY A 146 5.19 23.92 -11.19
CA GLY A 146 6.34 23.56 -12.02
C GLY A 146 6.41 24.35 -13.34
N GLY A 147 5.27 24.64 -13.94
CA GLY A 147 5.18 25.52 -15.12
C GLY A 147 5.59 26.96 -14.82
N ILE A 148 5.19 27.49 -13.66
CA ILE A 148 5.61 28.83 -13.20
C ILE A 148 7.13 28.85 -12.99
N ASP A 149 7.70 27.84 -12.37
CA ASP A 149 9.15 27.75 -12.15
C ASP A 149 9.92 27.63 -13.46
N ALA A 150 9.42 26.85 -14.42
CA ALA A 150 10.04 26.73 -15.75
C ALA A 150 10.02 28.08 -16.50
N LEU A 151 8.91 28.82 -16.46
CA LEU A 151 8.82 30.15 -17.04
C LEU A 151 9.71 31.17 -16.33
N HIS A 152 9.83 31.10 -15.02
CA HIS A 152 10.75 31.93 -14.24
C HIS A 152 12.20 31.70 -14.65
N TRP A 153 12.59 30.43 -14.81
CA TRP A 153 13.92 30.04 -15.23
C TRP A 153 14.27 30.60 -16.61
N GLU A 154 13.38 30.42 -17.58
CA GLU A 154 13.61 30.81 -18.98
C GLU A 154 13.68 32.33 -19.15
N TYR A 155 12.81 33.07 -18.46
CA TYR A 155 12.63 34.51 -18.72
C TYR A 155 13.24 35.41 -17.66
N HIS A 156 13.77 34.94 -16.56
CA HIS A 156 14.30 35.70 -15.40
C HIS A 156 13.37 36.85 -14.93
N ARG A 157 12.07 36.78 -15.27
CA ARG A 157 11.12 37.88 -15.09
C ARG A 157 10.44 37.95 -13.75
N LEU A 158 10.46 36.84 -12.99
CA LEU A 158 9.88 36.77 -11.66
C LEU A 158 11.02 36.65 -10.64
N SER A 159 11.22 37.68 -9.86
CA SER A 159 12.18 37.66 -8.73
C SER A 159 11.60 36.84 -7.57
N LEU A 160 11.40 35.54 -7.77
CA LEU A 160 10.96 34.64 -6.71
C LEU A 160 12.19 34.16 -5.93
N MET A 161 12.23 34.45 -4.63
CA MET A 161 13.31 33.98 -3.76
C MET A 161 13.33 32.47 -3.57
N PHE A 162 12.21 31.79 -3.89
CA PHE A 162 12.02 30.35 -3.70
C PHE A 162 11.34 29.75 -4.92
N SER A 163 11.66 28.49 -5.19
CA SER A 163 10.92 27.69 -6.18
C SER A 163 9.44 27.57 -5.78
N THR A 164 8.54 27.94 -6.69
CA THR A 164 7.09 27.84 -6.43
C THR A 164 6.62 26.41 -6.39
N THR A 165 7.37 25.48 -6.98
CA THR A 165 7.05 24.04 -6.94
C THR A 165 7.02 23.49 -5.51
N VAL A 166 7.70 24.13 -4.55
CA VAL A 166 7.59 23.79 -3.12
C VAL A 166 6.14 23.85 -2.63
N PHE A 167 5.33 24.78 -3.15
CA PHE A 167 3.91 24.88 -2.80
C PHE A 167 3.08 23.70 -3.29
N SER A 168 3.54 22.95 -4.28
CA SER A 168 2.85 21.74 -4.73
C SER A 168 2.80 20.64 -3.65
N ILE A 169 3.73 20.64 -2.69
CA ILE A 169 3.69 19.75 -1.51
C ILE A 169 2.42 19.99 -0.71
N TYR A 170 2.04 21.24 -0.50
CA TYR A 170 0.83 21.55 0.27
C TYR A 170 -0.43 20.98 -0.40
N ALA A 171 -0.47 20.92 -1.73
CA ALA A 171 -1.55 20.25 -2.45
C ALA A 171 -1.47 18.71 -2.37
N ALA A 172 -0.29 18.15 -2.14
CA ALA A 172 -0.11 16.71 -1.94
C ALA A 172 -0.50 16.25 -0.52
N ILE A 173 -0.49 17.13 0.48
CA ILE A 173 -0.83 16.79 1.88
C ILE A 173 -2.24 16.15 1.99
N PRO A 174 -3.32 16.72 1.43
CA PRO A 174 -4.64 16.10 1.48
C PRO A 174 -4.68 14.72 0.81
N PHE A 175 -3.93 14.53 -0.27
CA PHE A 175 -3.81 13.23 -0.94
C PHE A 175 -3.12 12.20 -0.04
N ILE A 176 -1.98 12.55 0.54
CA ILE A 176 -1.22 11.68 1.46
C ILE A 176 -2.09 11.34 2.68
N PHE A 177 -2.74 12.34 3.27
CA PHE A 177 -3.64 12.13 4.41
C PHE A 177 -4.81 11.21 4.07
N HIS A 178 -5.44 11.41 2.90
CA HIS A 178 -6.53 10.53 2.44
C HIS A 178 -6.06 9.08 2.29
N VAL A 179 -4.88 8.86 1.71
CA VAL A 179 -4.32 7.52 1.52
C VAL A 179 -4.00 6.87 2.87
N ILE A 180 -3.34 7.59 3.78
CA ILE A 180 -3.03 7.08 5.13
C ILE A 180 -4.31 6.72 5.87
N ARG A 181 -5.29 7.62 5.88
CA ARG A 181 -6.59 7.38 6.52
C ARG A 181 -7.29 6.14 5.95
N ALA A 182 -7.34 6.02 4.62
CA ALA A 182 -7.94 4.86 3.96
C ALA A 182 -7.25 3.55 4.36
N GLN A 183 -5.92 3.57 4.45
CA GLN A 183 -5.13 2.42 4.89
C GLN A 183 -5.40 2.06 6.36
N MET A 184 -5.46 3.04 7.25
CA MET A 184 -5.77 2.80 8.67
C MET A 184 -7.16 2.20 8.86
N MET A 185 -8.17 2.68 8.12
CA MET A 185 -9.53 2.12 8.17
C MET A 185 -9.58 0.68 7.64
N GLU A 186 -8.83 0.39 6.59
CA GLU A 186 -8.72 -0.96 6.02
C GLU A 186 -8.03 -1.93 7.00
N ASP A 187 -6.94 -1.50 7.65
CA ASP A 187 -6.23 -2.30 8.65
C ASP A 187 -7.10 -2.59 9.87
N ALA A 188 -7.86 -1.59 10.34
CA ALA A 188 -8.79 -1.76 11.44
C ALA A 188 -9.93 -2.73 11.10
N ALA A 189 -10.49 -2.65 9.88
CA ALA A 189 -11.53 -3.58 9.42
C ALA A 189 -10.99 -5.01 9.29
N LEU A 190 -9.76 -5.18 8.80
CA LEU A 190 -9.11 -6.49 8.70
C LEU A 190 -8.82 -7.10 10.08
N ALA A 191 -8.35 -6.28 11.02
CA ALA A 191 -8.13 -6.70 12.40
C ALA A 191 -9.43 -7.18 13.05
N GLN A 192 -10.53 -6.44 12.86
CA GLN A 192 -11.84 -6.82 13.36
C GLN A 192 -12.32 -8.15 12.75
N GLN A 193 -12.20 -8.32 11.43
CA GLN A 193 -12.56 -9.58 10.77
C GLN A 193 -11.77 -10.78 11.30
N ASN A 194 -10.47 -10.59 11.54
CA ASN A 194 -9.62 -11.66 12.09
C ASN A 194 -10.04 -12.02 13.51
N GLU A 195 -10.44 -11.03 14.34
CA GLU A 195 -10.92 -11.28 15.69
C GLU A 195 -12.26 -12.01 15.67
N ASP A 196 -13.20 -11.60 14.81
CA ASP A 196 -14.49 -12.25 14.66
C ASP A 196 -14.35 -13.70 14.16
N LEU A 197 -13.43 -13.93 13.21
CA LEU A 197 -13.10 -15.27 12.71
C LEU A 197 -12.48 -16.15 13.81
N ALA A 198 -11.58 -15.60 14.62
CA ALA A 198 -10.96 -16.32 15.74
C ALA A 198 -12.03 -16.73 16.78
N ARG A 199 -12.95 -15.83 17.12
CA ARG A 199 -14.08 -16.12 18.02
C ARG A 199 -15.01 -17.20 17.44
N ALA A 200 -15.36 -17.12 16.16
CA ALA A 200 -16.18 -18.12 15.49
C ALA A 200 -15.52 -19.50 15.48
N LEU A 201 -14.21 -19.54 15.23
CA LEU A 201 -13.42 -20.77 15.28
C LEU A 201 -13.41 -21.37 16.69
N GLU A 202 -13.22 -20.56 17.74
CA GLU A 202 -13.23 -21.00 19.14
C GLU A 202 -14.58 -21.60 19.52
N ILE A 203 -15.70 -20.93 19.15
CA ILE A 203 -17.06 -21.44 19.37
C ILE A 203 -17.25 -22.79 18.67
N THR A 204 -16.89 -22.87 17.39
CA THR A 204 -17.04 -24.11 16.59
C THR A 204 -16.20 -25.25 17.16
N GLN A 205 -14.99 -24.97 17.60
CA GLN A 205 -14.13 -25.95 18.27
C GLN A 205 -14.72 -26.43 19.59
N HIS A 206 -15.28 -25.52 20.38
CA HIS A 206 -15.92 -25.85 21.63
C HIS A 206 -17.18 -26.73 21.45
N GLU A 207 -17.99 -26.43 20.42
CA GLU A 207 -19.14 -27.24 20.03
C GLU A 207 -18.72 -28.60 19.50
N ALA A 208 -17.66 -28.67 18.68
CA ALA A 208 -17.13 -29.91 18.13
C ALA A 208 -16.49 -30.84 19.20
N GLN A 209 -16.24 -30.35 20.41
CA GLN A 209 -15.67 -31.13 21.52
C GLN A 209 -16.72 -31.79 22.41
N ARG A 210 -17.98 -31.41 22.24
CA ARG A 210 -19.07 -31.92 23.07
C ARG A 210 -20.01 -32.82 22.28
N ASP A 211 -20.62 -33.76 22.97
CA ASP A 211 -21.74 -34.53 22.48
C ASP A 211 -23.01 -33.69 22.55
N PHE A 212 -23.74 -33.60 21.44
CA PHE A 212 -24.89 -32.70 21.29
C PHE A 212 -26.04 -33.07 22.22
N LEU A 213 -26.18 -34.36 22.59
CA LEU A 213 -27.29 -34.87 23.41
C LEU A 213 -27.04 -34.65 24.90
N THR A 214 -25.84 -35.03 25.36
CA THR A 214 -25.48 -35.07 26.79
C THR A 214 -24.74 -33.83 27.26
N GLY A 215 -24.15 -33.05 26.35
CA GLY A 215 -23.25 -31.95 26.68
C GLY A 215 -21.91 -32.36 27.25
N ALA A 216 -21.69 -33.66 27.42
CA ALA A 216 -20.41 -34.20 27.85
C ALA A 216 -19.33 -34.04 26.76
N TYR A 217 -18.05 -34.17 27.15
CA TYR A 217 -17.00 -34.24 26.15
C TYR A 217 -17.15 -35.49 25.27
N ASN A 218 -17.02 -35.32 23.97
CA ASN A 218 -17.16 -36.43 23.02
C ASN A 218 -15.91 -37.33 23.03
N ARG A 219 -15.99 -38.46 22.29
CA ARG A 219 -14.92 -39.45 22.20
C ARG A 219 -13.60 -38.86 21.69
N HIS A 220 -13.63 -37.84 20.86
CA HIS A 220 -12.41 -37.19 20.31
C HIS A 220 -11.64 -36.48 21.42
N GLN A 221 -12.36 -35.71 22.26
CA GLN A 221 -11.76 -35.00 23.38
C GLN A 221 -11.23 -35.93 24.50
N LEU A 222 -11.78 -37.13 24.60
CA LEU A 222 -11.28 -38.10 25.55
C LEU A 222 -9.80 -38.45 25.33
N GLY A 223 -9.39 -38.61 24.05
CA GLY A 223 -8.00 -38.93 23.70
C GLY A 223 -7.05 -37.80 24.09
N ASP A 224 -7.40 -36.56 23.76
CA ASP A 224 -6.61 -35.36 24.05
C ASP A 224 -6.54 -35.11 25.57
N GLY A 225 -7.66 -35.28 26.29
CA GLY A 225 -7.73 -35.17 27.73
C GLY A 225 -6.86 -36.19 28.44
N PHE A 226 -6.92 -37.46 28.00
CA PHE A 226 -6.11 -38.55 28.57
C PHE A 226 -4.61 -38.28 28.35
N ALA A 227 -4.19 -37.90 27.16
CA ALA A 227 -2.80 -37.56 26.88
C ALA A 227 -2.31 -36.40 27.74
N LYS A 228 -3.12 -35.34 27.89
CA LYS A 228 -2.78 -34.18 28.73
C LYS A 228 -2.66 -34.54 30.22
N PHE A 229 -3.61 -35.29 30.76
CA PHE A 229 -3.56 -35.73 32.17
C PHE A 229 -2.41 -36.72 32.44
N SER A 230 -2.12 -37.63 31.50
CA SER A 230 -0.99 -38.55 31.59
C SER A 230 0.35 -37.80 31.61
N ALA A 231 0.54 -36.82 30.74
CA ALA A 231 1.75 -36.01 30.74
C ALA A 231 1.91 -35.23 32.06
N LEU A 232 0.82 -34.58 32.51
CA LEU A 232 0.82 -33.83 33.75
C LEU A 232 1.08 -34.71 35.00
N ALA A 233 0.54 -35.95 35.03
CA ALA A 233 0.79 -36.91 36.07
C ALA A 233 2.27 -37.36 36.10
N TYR A 234 2.86 -37.58 34.94
CA TYR A 234 4.26 -37.90 34.79
C TYR A 234 5.17 -36.75 35.28
N GLU A 235 4.90 -35.53 34.87
CA GLU A 235 5.70 -34.36 35.24
C GLU A 235 5.62 -34.05 36.74
N ARG A 236 4.42 -34.17 37.34
CA ARG A 236 4.17 -33.76 38.72
C ARG A 236 4.16 -34.91 39.73
N GLY A 237 4.35 -36.15 39.28
CA GLY A 237 4.45 -37.31 40.14
C GLY A 237 3.16 -37.72 40.84
N PHE A 238 1.96 -37.32 40.34
CA PHE A 238 0.68 -37.73 40.91
C PHE A 238 0.05 -38.88 40.13
N LYS A 239 -0.86 -39.61 40.80
CA LYS A 239 -1.63 -40.69 40.17
C LYS A 239 -3.04 -40.19 39.85
N PHE A 240 -3.59 -40.58 38.70
CA PHE A 240 -4.99 -40.37 38.35
C PHE A 240 -5.66 -41.71 38.05
N SER A 241 -6.99 -41.75 38.20
CA SER A 241 -7.80 -42.93 37.90
C SER A 241 -8.65 -42.67 36.68
N PHE A 242 -8.84 -43.67 35.84
CA PHE A 242 -9.74 -43.64 34.70
C PHE A 242 -10.86 -44.65 34.93
N ALA A 243 -12.10 -44.25 34.72
CA ALA A 243 -13.27 -45.12 34.87
C ALA A 243 -14.10 -45.11 33.57
N ILE A 244 -14.58 -46.26 33.17
CA ILE A 244 -15.50 -46.43 32.05
C ILE A 244 -16.83 -46.92 32.64
N PHE A 245 -17.91 -46.28 32.24
CA PHE A 245 -19.27 -46.64 32.59
C PHE A 245 -20.06 -47.04 31.37
N ASP A 246 -20.87 -48.10 31.49
CA ASP A 246 -21.81 -48.53 30.45
C ASP A 246 -23.17 -48.80 31.09
N VAL A 247 -24.24 -48.59 30.33
CA VAL A 247 -25.61 -48.82 30.81
C VAL A 247 -26.05 -50.21 30.43
N ASP A 248 -26.28 -51.07 31.44
CA ASP A 248 -26.74 -52.43 31.22
C ASP A 248 -28.10 -52.45 30.49
N HIS A 249 -28.21 -53.28 29.48
CA HIS A 249 -29.43 -53.48 28.72
C HIS A 249 -29.99 -52.21 28.00
N PHE A 250 -29.15 -51.16 27.75
CA PHE A 250 -29.60 -49.90 27.10
C PHE A 250 -30.33 -50.12 25.76
N LYS A 251 -29.88 -51.11 24.98
CA LYS A 251 -30.58 -51.49 23.74
C LYS A 251 -32.03 -51.91 23.99
N THR A 252 -32.28 -52.65 25.08
CA THR A 252 -33.64 -53.10 25.44
C THR A 252 -34.55 -51.92 25.79
N VAL A 253 -34.02 -50.87 26.41
CA VAL A 253 -34.75 -49.60 26.68
C VAL A 253 -35.16 -48.96 25.39
N ASN A 254 -34.23 -48.83 24.43
CA ASN A 254 -34.52 -48.24 23.12
C ASN A 254 -35.52 -49.09 22.32
N ASP A 255 -35.39 -50.40 22.32
CA ASP A 255 -36.28 -51.30 21.56
C ASP A 255 -37.70 -51.35 22.14
N THR A 256 -37.85 -51.17 23.45
CA THR A 256 -39.15 -51.25 24.13
C THR A 256 -39.85 -49.90 24.34
N ARG A 257 -39.11 -48.78 24.52
CA ARG A 257 -39.64 -47.45 24.83
C ARG A 257 -39.34 -46.41 23.77
N GLY A 258 -38.62 -46.79 22.69
CA GLY A 258 -38.18 -45.91 21.63
C GLY A 258 -36.94 -45.11 21.98
N TYR A 259 -36.26 -44.61 20.93
CA TYR A 259 -35.00 -43.84 21.03
C TYR A 259 -35.15 -42.55 21.86
N LEU A 260 -36.31 -41.89 21.80
CA LEU A 260 -36.56 -40.70 22.61
C LEU A 260 -36.47 -40.99 24.15
N ALA A 261 -36.78 -42.20 24.60
CA ALA A 261 -36.66 -42.59 25.99
C ALA A 261 -35.22 -42.90 26.39
N GLY A 262 -34.41 -43.41 25.45
CA GLY A 262 -32.99 -43.62 25.65
C GLY A 262 -32.17 -42.32 25.63
N ASP A 263 -32.64 -41.30 24.95
CA ASP A 263 -32.01 -39.98 24.87
C ASP A 263 -32.24 -39.13 26.12
N GLN A 264 -33.20 -39.48 26.96
CA GLN A 264 -33.48 -38.86 28.26
C GLN A 264 -32.66 -39.47 29.40
#